data_e341851a95e2cdfa9471a783cd72c22b
#
_entry.id   e341851a95e2cdfa9471a783cd72c22b
#
_cell.length_a   1.000
_cell.length_b   1.000
_cell.length_c   1.000
_cell.angle_alpha   90.00
_cell.angle_beta   90.00
_cell.angle_gamma   90.00
#
_symmetry.space_group_name_H-M   'P 1'
#
loop_
_entity.id
_entity.type
_entity.pdbx_description
1 polymer ?
#
loop_
_entity_poly.entity_id
_entity_poly.type
_entity_poly.pdbx_seq_one_letter_code
_entity_poly.pdbx_strand_id
1 'polypeptide(L)'
;MRQFKSDGRYKYHSLGFHYIVEFGWVNREDRLLFVDLTHQFEDMYAKHIHQEINADGWPVKMFNEHYRIEQSIKARRRRIYMREESALTMALLRISK
;
A
#
# COMPACT_ATOMS: atom_id res chain seq x y z
N MET A 1 -3.65 6.50 9.81
CA MET A 1 -3.69 6.39 8.34
C MET A 1 -3.82 7.77 7.72
N ARG A 2 -3.04 8.05 6.72
CA ARG A 2 -3.08 9.34 6.02
C ARG A 2 -3.21 9.11 4.52
N GLN A 3 -4.20 9.76 3.90
CA GLN A 3 -4.42 9.69 2.46
C GLN A 3 -3.95 10.98 1.81
N PHE A 4 -3.28 10.87 0.68
CA PHE A 4 -2.89 12.06 -0.09
C PHE A 4 -2.64 11.71 -1.55
N LYS A 5 -2.63 12.74 -2.39
CA LYS A 5 -2.29 12.60 -3.80
C LYS A 5 -0.79 12.73 -3.97
N SER A 6 -0.22 11.90 -4.83
CA SER A 6 1.18 12.02 -5.16
C SER A 6 1.41 13.19 -6.13
N ASP A 7 2.65 13.65 -6.18
CA ASP A 7 3.11 14.60 -7.18
C ASP A 7 4.47 14.12 -7.71
N GLY A 8 5.13 14.91 -8.55
CA GLY A 8 6.38 14.52 -9.18
C GLY A 8 7.54 14.21 -8.24
N ARG A 9 7.39 14.47 -6.93
CA ARG A 9 8.41 14.14 -5.93
C ARG A 9 8.36 12.68 -5.49
N TYR A 10 7.24 11.98 -5.74
CA TYR A 10 7.09 10.58 -5.34
C TYR A 10 7.51 9.66 -6.48
N LYS A 11 8.27 8.62 -6.14
CA LYS A 11 8.95 7.78 -7.13
C LYS A 11 8.04 7.00 -8.08
N TYR A 12 6.78 6.76 -7.71
CA TYR A 12 5.85 6.02 -8.57
C TYR A 12 4.85 6.90 -9.28
N HIS A 13 4.97 8.22 -9.13
CA HIS A 13 4.05 9.16 -9.77
C HIS A 13 4.06 9.03 -11.30
N SER A 14 5.24 8.95 -11.89
CA SER A 14 5.42 8.84 -13.35
C SER A 14 4.86 7.53 -13.92
N LEU A 15 4.66 6.52 -13.08
CA LEU A 15 4.08 5.24 -13.48
C LEU A 15 2.55 5.22 -13.36
N GLY A 16 1.94 6.33 -12.97
CA GLY A 16 0.49 6.45 -12.86
C GLY A 16 -0.09 6.18 -11.48
N PHE A 17 0.75 5.99 -10.46
CA PHE A 17 0.30 5.76 -9.08
C PHE A 17 0.13 7.11 -8.39
N HIS A 18 -1.03 7.72 -8.57
CA HIS A 18 -1.30 9.09 -8.16
C HIS A 18 -1.93 9.22 -6.77
N TYR A 19 -2.30 8.11 -6.15
CA TYR A 19 -2.96 8.10 -4.85
C TYR A 19 -2.17 7.26 -3.88
N ILE A 20 -1.97 7.78 -2.67
CA ILE A 20 -1.13 7.14 -1.67
C ILE A 20 -1.88 7.10 -0.34
N VAL A 21 -1.80 5.96 0.34
CA VAL A 21 -2.20 5.86 1.74
C VAL A 21 -0.97 5.46 2.56
N GLU A 22 -0.73 6.18 3.65
CA GLU A 22 0.42 5.96 4.53
C GLU A 22 -0.05 5.57 5.92
N PHE A 23 0.66 4.62 6.52
CA PHE A 23 0.35 4.05 7.84
C PHE A 23 1.50 4.30 8.80
N GLY A 24 1.17 4.64 10.05
CA GLY A 24 2.16 4.78 11.10
C GLY A 24 2.85 3.47 11.43
N TRP A 25 4.15 3.52 11.71
CA TRP A 25 4.94 2.32 11.96
C TRP A 25 4.65 1.68 13.31
N VAL A 26 4.51 2.48 14.34
CA VAL A 26 4.32 1.98 15.71
C VAL A 26 2.85 1.89 16.14
N ASN A 27 1.94 2.47 15.39
CA ASN A 27 0.52 2.47 15.70
C ASN A 27 -0.07 1.11 15.35
N ARG A 28 -0.60 0.41 16.37
CA ARG A 28 -1.14 -0.94 16.19
C ARG A 28 -2.36 -0.95 15.27
N GLU A 29 -3.25 0.02 15.39
CA GLU A 29 -4.45 0.11 14.55
C GLU A 29 -4.07 0.31 13.08
N ASP A 30 -3.09 1.17 12.82
CA ASP A 30 -2.57 1.39 11.47
C ASP A 30 -1.93 0.13 10.90
N ARG A 31 -1.20 -0.63 11.71
CA ARG A 31 -0.57 -1.86 11.27
C ARG A 31 -1.62 -2.91 10.89
N LEU A 32 -2.66 -3.07 11.72
CA LEU A 32 -3.74 -4.00 11.43
C LEU A 32 -4.52 -3.59 10.18
N LEU A 33 -4.80 -2.30 10.05
CA LEU A 33 -5.49 -1.77 8.87
C LEU A 33 -4.65 -1.96 7.61
N PHE A 34 -3.35 -1.77 7.69
CA PHE A 34 -2.43 -2.04 6.57
C PHE A 34 -2.52 -3.49 6.09
N VAL A 35 -2.51 -4.44 7.02
CA VAL A 35 -2.64 -5.87 6.68
C VAL A 35 -3.98 -6.15 6.03
N ASP A 36 -5.07 -5.64 6.60
CA ASP A 36 -6.42 -5.84 6.07
C ASP A 36 -6.55 -5.25 4.67
N LEU A 37 -6.06 -4.03 4.46
CA LEU A 37 -6.09 -3.39 3.15
C LEU A 37 -5.24 -4.14 2.12
N THR A 38 -4.09 -4.67 2.52
CA THR A 38 -3.26 -5.48 1.64
C THR A 38 -4.05 -6.68 1.12
N HIS A 39 -4.75 -7.39 2.01
CA HIS A 39 -5.59 -8.52 1.61
C HIS A 39 -6.73 -8.10 0.68
N GLN A 40 -7.36 -6.97 0.94
CA GLN A 40 -8.43 -6.46 0.08
C GLN A 40 -7.92 -6.10 -1.32
N PHE A 41 -6.75 -5.48 -1.42
CA PHE A 41 -6.15 -5.18 -2.71
C PHE A 41 -5.83 -6.45 -3.50
N GLU A 42 -5.32 -7.48 -2.83
CA GLU A 42 -5.08 -8.77 -3.46
C GLU A 42 -6.38 -9.40 -3.97
N ASP A 43 -7.46 -9.33 -3.19
CA ASP A 43 -8.76 -9.86 -3.59
C ASP A 43 -9.40 -9.08 -4.74
N MET A 44 -9.24 -7.75 -4.75
CA MET A 44 -9.84 -6.88 -5.75
C MET A 44 -9.11 -6.92 -7.10
N TYR A 45 -7.79 -7.07 -7.08
CA TYR A 45 -6.93 -6.87 -8.25
C TYR A 45 -6.04 -8.06 -8.57
N ALA A 46 -6.09 -9.11 -7.84
CA ALA A 46 -5.18 -10.26 -7.88
C ALA A 46 -3.95 -10.08 -6.98
N LYS A 47 -3.33 -11.20 -6.66
CA LYS A 47 -2.12 -11.22 -5.85
C LYS A 47 -0.97 -10.52 -6.57
N HIS A 48 -0.06 -9.96 -5.80
CA HIS A 48 1.14 -9.38 -6.36
C HIS A 48 1.97 -10.45 -7.08
N ILE A 49 2.53 -10.07 -8.22
CA ILE A 49 3.38 -10.95 -9.03
C ILE A 49 4.86 -10.71 -8.76
N HIS A 50 5.18 -9.60 -8.13
CA HIS A 50 6.55 -9.25 -7.76
C HIS A 50 6.63 -9.00 -6.27
N GLN A 51 7.68 -9.55 -5.64
CA GLN A 51 7.94 -9.37 -4.23
C GLN A 51 9.44 -9.19 -4.02
N GLU A 52 9.81 -8.18 -3.24
CA GLU A 52 11.18 -7.96 -2.82
C GLU A 52 11.26 -8.17 -1.30
N ILE A 53 12.16 -9.04 -0.88
CA ILE A 53 12.31 -9.44 0.52
C ILE A 53 13.70 -9.00 0.99
N ASN A 54 13.77 -8.41 2.19
CA ASN A 54 15.05 -8.00 2.74
C ASN A 54 15.82 -9.17 3.37
N ALA A 55 17.03 -8.89 3.89
CA ALA A 55 17.90 -9.89 4.47
C ALA A 55 17.28 -10.62 5.67
N ASP A 56 16.32 -10.00 6.37
CA ASP A 56 15.64 -10.56 7.52
C ASP A 56 14.38 -11.36 7.16
N GLY A 57 14.11 -11.52 5.87
CA GLY A 57 12.94 -12.26 5.39
C GLY A 57 11.65 -11.47 5.34
N TRP A 58 11.70 -10.14 5.47
CA TRP A 58 10.52 -9.27 5.44
C TRP A 58 10.19 -8.82 4.01
N PRO A 59 8.92 -8.90 3.61
CA PRO A 59 8.52 -8.33 2.34
C PRO A 59 8.53 -6.79 2.44
N VAL A 60 9.44 -6.17 1.71
CA VAL A 60 9.58 -4.71 1.70
C VAL A 60 8.88 -4.06 0.52
N LYS A 61 8.67 -4.82 -0.56
CA LYS A 61 7.88 -4.37 -1.72
C LYS A 61 7.05 -5.52 -2.24
N MET A 62 5.77 -5.24 -2.53
CA MET A 62 4.85 -6.19 -3.15
C MET A 62 4.04 -5.42 -4.17
N PHE A 63 4.03 -5.86 -5.42
CA PHE A 63 3.34 -5.08 -6.44
C PHE A 63 2.87 -5.91 -7.64
N ASN A 64 1.89 -5.34 -8.32
CA ASN A 64 1.46 -5.74 -9.66
C ASN A 64 1.12 -4.46 -10.45
N GLU A 65 0.45 -4.58 -11.58
CA GLU A 65 0.11 -3.42 -12.39
C GLU A 65 -0.91 -2.47 -11.74
N HIS A 66 -1.65 -2.92 -10.72
CA HIS A 66 -2.73 -2.18 -10.09
C HIS A 66 -2.32 -1.46 -8.81
N TYR A 67 -1.37 -1.99 -8.07
CA TYR A 67 -0.97 -1.41 -6.79
C TYR A 67 0.51 -1.68 -6.49
N ARG A 68 1.06 -0.86 -5.60
CA ARG A 68 2.38 -1.07 -5.02
C ARG A 68 2.29 -0.91 -3.51
N ILE A 69 2.80 -1.90 -2.79
CA ILE A 69 2.82 -1.92 -1.33
C ILE A 69 4.26 -1.90 -0.88
N GLU A 70 4.60 -0.96 -0.01
CA GLU A 70 5.95 -0.82 0.51
C GLU A 70 5.99 -0.74 2.02
N GLN A 71 6.98 -1.38 2.61
CA GLN A 71 7.34 -1.25 4.01
C GLN A 71 8.79 -0.80 4.08
N SER A 72 9.04 0.35 4.73
CA SER A 72 10.38 0.86 4.94
C SER A 72 10.70 0.89 6.42
N ILE A 73 11.57 0.00 6.85
CA ILE A 73 12.03 -0.05 8.24
C ILE A 73 12.83 1.21 8.57
N LYS A 74 13.69 1.65 7.66
CA LYS A 74 14.51 2.83 7.84
C LYS A 74 13.68 4.10 7.98
N ALA A 75 12.67 4.27 7.12
CA ALA A 75 11.78 5.43 7.17
C ALA A 75 10.63 5.26 8.17
N ARG A 76 10.47 4.06 8.74
CA ARG A 76 9.44 3.71 9.73
C ARG A 76 8.04 4.01 9.20
N ARG A 77 7.76 3.54 7.98
CA ARG A 77 6.45 3.77 7.36
C ARG A 77 6.06 2.63 6.46
N ARG A 78 4.74 2.48 6.27
CA ARG A 78 4.12 1.60 5.30
C ARG A 78 3.27 2.43 4.37
N ARG A 79 3.30 2.11 3.08
CA ARG A 79 2.51 2.82 2.06
C ARG A 79 1.87 1.85 1.09
N ILE A 80 0.66 2.21 0.64
CA ILE A 80 0.03 1.58 -0.52
C ILE A 80 -0.15 2.66 -1.57
N TYR A 81 0.39 2.41 -2.77
CA TYR A 81 0.28 3.28 -3.92
C TYR A 81 -0.74 2.68 -4.88
N MET A 82 -1.67 3.49 -5.37
CA MET A 82 -2.76 3.01 -6.22
C MET A 82 -3.01 3.96 -7.38
N ARG A 83 -3.56 3.43 -8.47
CA ARG A 83 -3.86 4.21 -9.67
C ARG A 83 -5.18 4.96 -9.58
N GLU A 84 -6.15 4.39 -8.86
CA GLU A 84 -7.51 4.93 -8.79
C GLU A 84 -7.86 5.31 -7.36
N GLU A 85 -8.43 6.50 -7.20
CA GLU A 85 -8.86 6.98 -5.89
C GLU A 85 -9.92 6.05 -5.28
N SER A 86 -10.83 5.56 -6.11
CA SER A 86 -11.91 4.66 -5.67
C SER A 86 -11.42 3.34 -5.08
N ALA A 87 -10.20 2.91 -5.41
CA ALA A 87 -9.65 1.66 -4.91
C ALA A 87 -9.60 1.61 -3.38
N LEU A 88 -9.15 2.69 -2.76
CA LEU A 88 -9.10 2.76 -1.30
C LEU A 88 -10.50 2.77 -0.69
N THR A 89 -11.40 3.55 -1.26
CA THR A 89 -12.78 3.61 -0.79
C THR A 89 -13.45 2.23 -0.84
N MET A 90 -13.30 1.53 -1.94
CA MET A 90 -13.85 0.18 -2.10
C MET A 90 -13.26 -0.80 -1.10
N ALA A 91 -11.94 -0.77 -0.90
CA ALA A 91 -11.26 -1.64 0.06
C ALA A 91 -11.75 -1.39 1.49
N LEU A 92 -11.88 -0.12 1.88
CA LEU A 92 -12.41 0.24 3.21
C LEU A 92 -13.83 -0.22 3.41
N LEU A 93 -14.69 -0.10 2.40
CA LEU A 93 -16.06 -0.59 2.47
C LEU A 93 -16.12 -2.10 2.67
N ARG A 94 -15.23 -2.85 2.06
CA ARG A 94 -15.17 -4.31 2.20
C ARG A 94 -14.76 -4.72 3.63
N ILE A 95 -13.86 -3.97 4.24
CA ILE A 95 -13.41 -4.23 5.61
C ILE A 95 -14.52 -3.96 6.63
N SER A 96 -15.33 -2.93 6.41
CA SER A 96 -16.34 -2.49 7.36
C SER A 96 -17.63 -3.32 7.34
N LYS A 97 -17.70 -4.34 6.52
CA LYS A 97 -18.87 -5.23 6.46
C LYS A 97 -18.84 -6.34 7.50
#